data_02ab75e39f9a2575ac066b325e5321df
#
_entry.id   02ab75e39f9a2575ac066b325e5321df
#
_cell.length_a   1.000
_cell.length_b   1.000
_cell.length_c   1.000
_cell.angle_alpha   90.00
_cell.angle_beta   90.00
_cell.angle_gamma   90.00
#
_symmetry.space_group_name_H-M   'P 1'
#
loop_
_entity.id
_entity.type
_entity.pdbx_description
1 polymer ?
#
loop_
_entity_poly.entity_id
_entity_poly.type
_entity_poly.pdbx_seq_one_letter_code
_entity_poly.pdbx_strand_id
1 'polypeptide(L)'
;MTMVMNELSRKIILKLPYGDDFRFVDEISFVDENRIVGNYTFRVDAPYYASHYPHNPVTPGVLLLECMGQIGLVAHLVYIEKIYERENVALIPSLSNVQASFLLPVGQGEKVIVEATKIYYRAGVLKSDILLRNSSGEECVHAVAHLKFVENEK
;
A
#
# COMPACT_ATOMS: atom_id res chain seq x y z
N MET A 1 13.18 -24.26 2.35
CA MET A 1 11.86 -24.46 1.70
C MET A 1 11.29 -23.11 1.32
N THR A 2 10.85 -22.98 0.08
CA THR A 2 10.30 -21.73 -0.42
C THR A 2 8.86 -21.55 0.06
N MET A 3 8.59 -20.38 0.63
CA MET A 3 7.24 -20.04 1.07
C MET A 3 6.37 -19.72 -0.15
N VAL A 4 5.15 -20.27 -0.21
CA VAL A 4 4.21 -19.92 -1.26
C VAL A 4 3.68 -18.51 -1.07
N MET A 5 3.34 -17.84 -2.17
CA MET A 5 2.95 -16.42 -2.13
C MET A 5 1.74 -16.15 -1.24
N ASN A 6 0.73 -17.03 -1.24
CA ASN A 6 -0.45 -16.83 -0.39
C ASN A 6 -0.09 -16.76 1.11
N GLU A 7 0.81 -17.62 1.53
CA GLU A 7 1.28 -17.64 2.92
C GLU A 7 2.11 -16.40 3.23
N LEU A 8 3.02 -16.03 2.32
CA LEU A 8 3.84 -14.83 2.47
C LEU A 8 2.99 -13.56 2.52
N SER A 9 2.01 -13.45 1.62
CA SER A 9 1.06 -12.34 1.61
C SER A 9 0.38 -12.18 2.96
N ARG A 10 -0.13 -13.27 3.51
CA ARG A 10 -0.81 -13.27 4.81
C ARG A 10 0.12 -12.80 5.92
N LYS A 11 1.35 -13.31 5.93
CA LYS A 11 2.33 -12.93 6.96
C LYS A 11 2.71 -11.47 6.88
N ILE A 12 2.88 -10.94 5.68
CA ILE A 12 3.17 -9.51 5.48
C ILE A 12 1.99 -8.67 5.99
N ILE A 13 0.77 -9.00 5.58
CA ILE A 13 -0.42 -8.23 5.94
C ILE A 13 -0.63 -8.22 7.46
N LEU A 14 -0.37 -9.35 8.13
CA LEU A 14 -0.48 -9.43 9.59
C LEU A 14 0.47 -8.47 10.33
N LYS A 15 1.54 -8.06 9.69
CA LYS A 15 2.53 -7.15 10.28
C LYS A 15 2.29 -5.68 9.95
N LEU A 16 1.30 -5.38 9.12
CA LEU A 16 0.98 -3.99 8.82
C LEU A 16 0.42 -3.31 10.08
N PRO A 17 0.86 -2.08 10.39
CA PRO A 17 0.51 -1.43 11.66
C PRO A 17 -0.86 -0.76 11.65
N TYR A 18 -1.79 -1.23 10.84
CA TYR A 18 -3.10 -0.59 10.67
C TYR A 18 -4.20 -1.44 11.28
N GLY A 19 -5.17 -0.77 11.91
CA GLY A 19 -6.43 -1.41 12.28
C GLY A 19 -7.29 -1.69 11.04
N ASP A 20 -8.29 -2.54 11.19
CA ASP A 20 -9.10 -3.02 10.06
C ASP A 20 -9.78 -1.91 9.28
N ASP A 21 -10.19 -0.83 9.95
CA ASP A 21 -10.91 0.27 9.30
C ASP A 21 -10.01 1.16 8.46
N PHE A 22 -8.70 1.03 8.60
CA PHE A 22 -7.75 1.84 7.85
C PHE A 22 -6.67 1.00 7.18
N ARG A 23 -6.96 -0.26 6.90
CA ARG A 23 -6.06 -1.13 6.14
C ARG A 23 -6.58 -1.26 4.71
N PHE A 24 -5.84 -0.71 3.77
CA PHE A 24 -6.19 -0.68 2.35
C PHE A 24 -5.33 -1.66 1.55
N VAL A 25 -5.29 -2.90 2.03
CA VAL A 25 -4.55 -4.00 1.41
C VAL A 25 -5.36 -5.27 1.56
N ASP A 26 -5.73 -5.89 0.44
CA ASP A 26 -6.39 -7.19 0.47
C ASP A 26 -5.39 -8.32 0.25
N GLU A 27 -4.45 -8.14 -0.66
CA GLU A 27 -3.53 -9.18 -1.04
C GLU A 27 -2.23 -8.61 -1.57
N ILE A 28 -1.12 -9.30 -1.28
CA ILE A 28 0.16 -9.08 -1.94
C ILE A 28 0.32 -10.23 -2.93
N SER A 29 0.33 -9.90 -4.23
CA SER A 29 0.38 -10.90 -5.30
C SER A 29 1.79 -11.20 -5.78
N PHE A 30 2.74 -10.30 -5.53
CA PHE A 30 4.14 -10.49 -5.84
C PHE A 30 5.00 -9.62 -4.93
N VAL A 31 6.14 -10.13 -4.50
CA VAL A 31 7.13 -9.32 -3.79
C VAL A 31 8.53 -9.93 -3.93
N ASP A 32 9.52 -9.06 -4.16
CA ASP A 32 10.94 -9.35 -4.03
C ASP A 32 11.65 -8.12 -3.48
N GLU A 33 12.96 -8.12 -3.45
CA GLU A 33 13.75 -7.01 -2.91
C GLU A 33 13.52 -5.68 -3.66
N ASN A 34 13.13 -5.75 -4.93
CA ASN A 34 13.07 -4.58 -5.80
C ASN A 34 11.65 -4.11 -6.12
N ARG A 35 10.66 -4.98 -5.96
CA ARG A 35 9.32 -4.70 -6.47
C ARG A 35 8.26 -5.40 -5.63
N ILE A 36 7.11 -4.77 -5.52
CA ILE A 36 5.93 -5.34 -4.86
C ILE A 36 4.68 -5.02 -5.67
N VAL A 37 3.76 -5.98 -5.72
CA VAL A 37 2.44 -5.79 -6.32
C VAL A 37 1.40 -6.28 -5.33
N GLY A 38 0.38 -5.45 -5.11
CA GLY A 38 -0.74 -5.80 -4.25
C GLY A 38 -2.02 -5.21 -4.78
N ASN A 39 -3.12 -5.53 -4.12
CA ASN A 39 -4.42 -5.05 -4.54
C ASN A 39 -5.32 -4.74 -3.34
N TYR A 40 -6.33 -3.94 -3.61
CA TYR A 40 -7.38 -3.62 -2.65
C TYR A 40 -8.65 -3.30 -3.40
N THR A 41 -9.80 -3.72 -2.87
CA THR A 41 -11.11 -3.34 -3.40
C THR A 41 -11.75 -2.34 -2.44
N PHE A 42 -11.98 -1.12 -2.92
CA PHE A 42 -12.62 -0.08 -2.11
C PHE A 42 -14.07 -0.47 -1.84
N ARG A 43 -14.44 -0.52 -0.56
CA ARG A 43 -15.75 -1.03 -0.13
C ARG A 43 -16.83 -0.02 -0.45
N VAL A 44 -17.91 -0.49 -1.09
CA VAL A 44 -19.05 0.36 -1.48
C VAL A 44 -19.76 1.00 -0.29
N ASP A 45 -19.66 0.35 0.89
CA ASP A 45 -20.32 0.82 2.11
C ASP A 45 -19.45 1.70 2.98
N ALA A 46 -18.26 2.09 2.51
CA ALA A 46 -17.39 2.96 3.26
C ALA A 46 -18.07 4.33 3.48
N PRO A 47 -18.00 4.85 4.72
CA PRO A 47 -18.82 6.03 5.08
C PRO A 47 -18.44 7.32 4.34
N TYR A 48 -17.20 7.43 3.88
CA TYR A 48 -16.75 8.65 3.18
C TYR A 48 -17.40 8.84 1.81
N TYR A 49 -17.92 7.80 1.16
CA TYR A 49 -18.53 7.95 -0.17
C TYR A 49 -19.81 8.78 -0.16
N ALA A 50 -20.59 8.72 0.91
CA ALA A 50 -21.79 9.52 1.02
C ALA A 50 -21.51 11.03 1.06
N SER A 51 -20.30 11.40 1.47
CA SER A 51 -19.89 12.80 1.61
C SER A 51 -18.93 13.26 0.52
N HIS A 52 -18.36 12.35 -0.24
CA HIS A 52 -17.34 12.66 -1.24
C HIS A 52 -17.68 12.03 -2.61
N TYR A 53 -18.68 12.46 -3.33
CA TYR A 53 -19.57 13.57 -3.03
C TYR A 53 -21.02 13.07 -2.96
N PRO A 54 -21.98 13.79 -2.34
CA PRO A 54 -23.30 13.25 -2.03
C PRO A 54 -24.06 12.61 -3.19
N HIS A 55 -23.90 13.13 -4.40
CA HIS A 55 -24.60 12.58 -5.58
C HIS A 55 -23.65 12.04 -6.64
N ASN A 56 -22.37 11.97 -6.32
CA ASN A 56 -21.35 11.48 -7.23
C ASN A 56 -20.19 10.91 -6.41
N PRO A 57 -20.36 9.71 -5.85
CA PRO A 57 -19.31 9.12 -4.99
C PRO A 57 -18.07 8.79 -5.80
N VAL A 58 -16.95 9.24 -5.30
CA VAL A 58 -15.64 8.98 -5.88
C VAL A 58 -14.65 8.77 -4.73
N THR A 59 -13.68 7.89 -4.93
CA THR A 59 -12.68 7.61 -3.90
C THR A 59 -11.78 8.83 -3.70
N PRO A 60 -11.66 9.33 -2.46
CA PRO A 60 -10.76 10.46 -2.19
C PRO A 60 -9.33 10.16 -2.62
N GLY A 61 -8.71 11.10 -3.33
CA GLY A 61 -7.32 10.94 -3.79
C GLY A 61 -6.35 10.66 -2.66
N VAL A 62 -6.57 11.24 -1.49
CA VAL A 62 -5.71 10.99 -0.33
C VAL A 62 -5.78 9.54 0.15
N LEU A 63 -6.91 8.86 -0.05
CA LEU A 63 -7.02 7.44 0.30
C LEU A 63 -6.37 6.56 -0.77
N LEU A 64 -6.35 6.99 -2.02
CA LEU A 64 -5.58 6.30 -3.05
C LEU A 64 -4.09 6.37 -2.72
N LEU A 65 -3.61 7.53 -2.29
CA LEU A 65 -2.22 7.67 -1.85
C LEU A 65 -1.93 6.80 -0.62
N GLU A 66 -2.86 6.73 0.32
CA GLU A 66 -2.69 5.88 1.49
C GLU A 66 -2.59 4.40 1.09
N CYS A 67 -3.46 3.93 0.21
CA CYS A 67 -3.40 2.58 -0.33
C CYS A 67 -2.06 2.29 -1.01
N MET A 68 -1.59 3.24 -1.83
CA MET A 68 -0.30 3.12 -2.51
C MET A 68 0.86 3.04 -1.52
N GLY A 69 0.82 3.83 -0.47
CA GLY A 69 1.84 3.82 0.57
C GLY A 69 1.84 2.53 1.38
N GLN A 70 0.66 2.02 1.73
CA GLN A 70 0.54 0.79 2.51
C GLN A 70 1.09 -0.41 1.74
N ILE A 71 0.76 -0.53 0.46
CA ILE A 71 1.25 -1.63 -0.37
C ILE A 71 2.68 -1.36 -0.84
N GLY A 72 2.92 -0.19 -1.41
CA GLY A 72 4.15 0.10 -2.12
C GLY A 72 5.34 0.42 -1.22
N LEU A 73 5.08 0.87 0.00
CA LEU A 73 6.15 1.26 0.92
C LEU A 73 6.14 0.40 2.18
N VAL A 74 5.06 0.42 2.96
CA VAL A 74 5.04 -0.25 4.26
C VAL A 74 5.11 -1.77 4.11
N ALA A 75 4.28 -2.36 3.26
CA ALA A 75 4.31 -3.81 3.02
C ALA A 75 5.64 -4.23 2.42
N HIS A 76 6.21 -3.43 1.53
CA HIS A 76 7.51 -3.73 0.93
C HIS A 76 8.62 -3.73 1.99
N LEU A 77 8.59 -2.77 2.93
CA LEU A 77 9.55 -2.76 4.04
C LEU A 77 9.38 -3.96 4.97
N VAL A 78 8.15 -4.37 5.24
CA VAL A 78 7.90 -5.58 6.03
C VAL A 78 8.62 -6.77 5.40
N TYR A 79 8.62 -6.85 4.07
CA TYR A 79 9.34 -7.89 3.35
C TYR A 79 10.85 -7.67 3.39
N ILE A 80 11.33 -6.50 3.00
CA ILE A 80 12.76 -6.19 2.88
C ILE A 80 13.47 -6.38 4.22
N GLU A 81 12.88 -5.91 5.30
CA GLU A 81 13.43 -6.01 6.66
C GLU A 81 13.09 -7.34 7.34
N LYS A 82 12.37 -8.21 6.64
CA LYS A 82 11.94 -9.52 7.18
C LYS A 82 11.16 -9.40 8.48
N ILE A 83 10.38 -8.33 8.61
CA ILE A 83 9.52 -8.12 9.78
C ILE A 83 8.51 -9.25 9.92
N TYR A 84 8.07 -9.81 8.78
CA TYR A 84 7.10 -10.91 8.77
C TYR A 84 7.62 -12.19 9.46
N GLU A 85 8.93 -12.30 9.68
CA GLU A 85 9.57 -13.43 10.38
C GLU A 85 9.93 -13.10 11.83
N ARG A 86 9.78 -11.86 12.25
CA ARG A 86 10.25 -11.38 13.55
C ARG A 86 9.08 -11.24 14.51
N GLU A 87 9.19 -11.85 15.67
CA GLU A 87 8.20 -11.68 16.74
C GLU A 87 8.50 -10.39 17.51
N ASN A 88 7.45 -9.79 18.07
CA ASN A 88 7.55 -8.63 18.97
C ASN A 88 8.21 -7.40 18.34
N VAL A 89 8.17 -7.29 17.02
CA VAL A 89 8.66 -6.12 16.30
C VAL A 89 7.52 -5.53 15.50
N ALA A 90 7.36 -4.21 15.58
CA ALA A 90 6.40 -3.47 14.79
C ALA A 90 7.12 -2.35 14.04
N LEU A 91 6.66 -2.06 12.84
CA LEU A 91 7.07 -0.87 12.10
C LEU A 91 6.24 0.32 12.56
N ILE A 92 6.90 1.46 12.71
CA ILE A 92 6.23 2.74 12.86
C ILE A 92 6.59 3.56 11.63
N PRO A 93 5.73 3.56 10.59
CA PRO A 93 6.05 4.25 9.34
C PRO A 93 5.74 5.73 9.43
N SER A 94 6.51 6.52 8.69
CA SER A 94 6.29 7.95 8.58
C SER A 94 6.55 8.36 7.12
N LEU A 95 5.51 8.79 6.44
CA LEU A 95 5.62 9.28 5.08
C LEU A 95 6.31 10.64 5.11
N SER A 96 7.47 10.75 4.44
CA SER A 96 8.27 11.98 4.53
C SER A 96 8.19 12.85 3.29
N ASN A 97 7.83 12.29 2.15
CA ASN A 97 7.68 13.06 0.91
C ASN A 97 6.83 12.28 -0.09
N VAL A 98 5.96 12.97 -0.80
CA VAL A 98 5.16 12.39 -1.88
C VAL A 98 5.02 13.41 -2.99
N GLN A 99 5.29 12.98 -4.22
CA GLN A 99 4.88 13.69 -5.43
C GLN A 99 3.97 12.78 -6.22
N ALA A 100 2.76 13.25 -6.52
CA ALA A 100 1.76 12.42 -7.15
C ALA A 100 1.03 13.15 -8.27
N SER A 101 0.67 12.40 -9.30
CA SER A 101 -0.21 12.85 -10.38
C SER A 101 -1.45 11.97 -10.38
N PHE A 102 -2.61 12.60 -10.39
CA PHE A 102 -3.90 11.92 -10.43
C PHE A 102 -4.44 12.01 -11.85
N LEU A 103 -4.56 10.87 -12.51
CA LEU A 103 -4.86 10.79 -13.93
C LEU A 103 -6.31 10.39 -14.21
N LEU A 104 -6.86 9.47 -13.44
CA LEU A 104 -8.22 8.97 -13.57
C LEU A 104 -8.84 8.75 -12.22
N PRO A 105 -10.16 9.00 -12.08
CA PRO A 105 -10.84 8.74 -10.81
C PRO A 105 -11.03 7.24 -10.57
N VAL A 106 -11.16 6.88 -9.30
CA VAL A 106 -11.51 5.53 -8.85
C VAL A 106 -12.86 5.60 -8.15
N GLY A 107 -13.82 4.79 -8.62
CA GLY A 107 -15.16 4.75 -8.05
C GLY A 107 -15.26 3.88 -6.81
N GLN A 108 -16.42 3.96 -6.15
CA GLN A 108 -16.70 3.08 -5.02
C GLN A 108 -16.80 1.63 -5.49
N GLY A 109 -16.33 0.69 -4.67
CA GLY A 109 -16.37 -0.73 -5.00
C GLY A 109 -15.36 -1.16 -6.04
N GLU A 110 -14.52 -0.26 -6.50
CA GLU A 110 -13.55 -0.56 -7.56
C GLU A 110 -12.29 -1.20 -6.99
N LYS A 111 -11.82 -2.25 -7.65
CA LYS A 111 -10.56 -2.90 -7.30
C LYS A 111 -9.41 -2.14 -7.94
N VAL A 112 -8.39 -1.86 -7.16
CA VAL A 112 -7.15 -1.24 -7.64
C VAL A 112 -5.98 -2.20 -7.47
N ILE A 113 -5.00 -2.05 -8.35
CA ILE A 113 -3.74 -2.80 -8.32
C ILE A 113 -2.63 -1.79 -8.16
N VAL A 114 -1.80 -2.00 -7.13
CA VAL A 114 -0.67 -1.14 -6.82
C VAL A 114 0.61 -1.90 -7.10
N GLU A 115 1.48 -1.26 -7.87
CA GLU A 115 2.80 -1.79 -8.17
C GLU A 115 3.84 -0.75 -7.78
N ALA A 116 4.83 -1.16 -6.99
CA ALA A 116 5.92 -0.28 -6.60
C ALA A 116 7.26 -0.88 -6.99
N THR A 117 8.13 -0.03 -7.51
CA THR A 117 9.52 -0.36 -7.82
C THR A 117 10.43 0.46 -6.92
N LYS A 118 11.26 -0.21 -6.15
CA LYS A 118 12.20 0.44 -5.26
C LYS A 118 13.22 1.23 -6.07
N ILE A 119 13.36 2.52 -5.76
CA ILE A 119 14.44 3.35 -6.31
C ILE A 119 15.68 3.17 -5.46
N TYR A 120 15.54 3.28 -4.14
CA TYR A 120 16.59 2.94 -3.18
C TYR A 120 16.00 2.66 -1.81
N TYR A 121 16.77 1.94 -1.01
CA TYR A 121 16.50 1.80 0.42
C TYR A 121 17.84 1.93 1.15
N ARG A 122 18.00 3.01 1.89
CA ARG A 122 19.23 3.30 2.60
C ARG A 122 19.00 4.26 3.75
N ALA A 123 19.77 4.12 4.82
CA ALA A 123 19.71 5.00 5.99
C ALA A 123 18.29 5.12 6.54
N GLY A 124 17.52 4.02 6.54
CA GLY A 124 16.15 4.00 7.05
C GLY A 124 15.13 4.68 6.16
N VAL A 125 15.48 5.02 4.92
CA VAL A 125 14.57 5.67 3.97
C VAL A 125 14.36 4.79 2.75
N LEU A 126 13.11 4.45 2.49
CA LEU A 126 12.70 3.76 1.26
C LEU A 126 12.12 4.80 0.30
N LYS A 127 12.66 4.86 -0.90
CA LYS A 127 12.10 5.66 -1.99
C LYS A 127 11.63 4.72 -3.09
N SER A 128 10.38 4.90 -3.51
CA SER A 128 9.80 4.03 -4.53
C SER A 128 8.99 4.82 -5.55
N ASP A 129 8.93 4.25 -6.75
CA ASP A 129 8.06 4.69 -7.83
C ASP A 129 6.82 3.79 -7.79
N ILE A 130 5.65 4.38 -7.67
CA ILE A 130 4.42 3.65 -7.38
C ILE A 130 3.35 3.99 -8.39
N LEU A 131 2.72 2.95 -8.94
CA LEU A 131 1.58 3.07 -9.85
C LEU A 131 0.36 2.42 -9.23
N LEU A 132 -0.77 3.10 -9.35
CA LEU A 132 -2.08 2.53 -9.02
C LEU A 132 -2.90 2.46 -10.29
N ARG A 133 -3.35 1.25 -10.62
CA ARG A 133 -4.19 0.98 -11.80
C ARG A 133 -5.56 0.50 -11.37
N ASN A 134 -6.56 0.77 -12.19
CA ASN A 134 -7.88 0.19 -12.01
C ASN A 134 -7.93 -1.25 -12.57
N SER A 135 -9.07 -1.90 -12.46
CA SER A 135 -9.23 -3.28 -12.90
C SER A 135 -9.14 -3.45 -14.41
N SER A 136 -9.27 -2.37 -15.18
CA SER A 136 -9.06 -2.37 -16.63
C SER A 136 -7.60 -2.18 -17.03
N GLY A 137 -6.72 -2.01 -16.05
CA GLY A 137 -5.29 -1.80 -16.31
C GLY A 137 -4.90 -0.37 -16.59
N GLU A 138 -5.82 0.59 -16.46
CA GLU A 138 -5.53 2.00 -16.71
C GLU A 138 -4.83 2.62 -15.51
N GLU A 139 -3.85 3.47 -15.77
CA GLU A 139 -3.15 4.21 -14.71
C GLU A 139 -4.06 5.30 -14.14
N CYS A 140 -4.32 5.22 -12.85
CA CYS A 140 -5.14 6.20 -12.16
C CYS A 140 -4.31 7.19 -11.35
N VAL A 141 -3.24 6.72 -10.72
CA VAL A 141 -2.33 7.56 -9.94
C VAL A 141 -0.90 7.08 -10.15
N HIS A 142 0.00 8.03 -10.33
CA HIS A 142 1.44 7.78 -10.31
C HIS A 142 2.08 8.62 -9.21
N ALA A 143 2.91 8.01 -8.40
CA ALA A 143 3.58 8.71 -7.31
C ALA A 143 5.02 8.27 -7.16
N VAL A 144 5.85 9.20 -6.68
CA VAL A 144 7.18 8.90 -6.16
C VAL A 144 7.16 9.34 -4.70
N ALA A 145 7.50 8.43 -3.81
CA ALA A 145 7.33 8.68 -2.38
C ALA A 145 8.51 8.16 -1.57
N HIS A 146 8.73 8.81 -0.44
CA HIS A 146 9.76 8.44 0.55
C HIS A 146 9.09 8.07 1.85
N LEU A 147 9.51 6.96 2.42
CA LEU A 147 9.04 6.50 3.73
C LEU A 147 10.23 6.33 4.65
N LYS A 148 10.10 6.89 5.86
CA LYS A 148 10.99 6.59 6.98
C LYS A 148 10.27 5.64 7.92
N PHE A 149 11.03 4.85 8.65
CA PHE A 149 10.42 3.99 9.65
C PHE A 149 11.33 3.82 10.85
N VAL A 150 10.69 3.48 11.96
CA VAL A 150 11.38 3.12 13.19
C VAL A 150 10.84 1.75 13.61
N GLU A 151 11.73 0.85 14.03
CA GLU A 151 11.31 -0.41 14.61
C GLU A 151 11.00 -0.17 16.08
N ASN A 152 9.89 -0.79 16.53
CA ASN A 152 9.49 -0.76 17.91
C ASN A 152 9.40 -2.18 18.44
N GLU A 153 10.19 -2.49 19.44
CA GLU A 153 10.11 -3.78 20.12
C GLU A 153 9.00 -3.74 21.17
N LYS A 154 8.18 -4.78 21.14
CA LYS A 154 7.06 -4.92 22.08
C LYS A 154 7.41 -5.83 23.23
#